data_2a64deac703026ad28db6ed669cc01aa
#
_entry.id   2a64deac703026ad28db6ed669cc01aa
#
_cell.length_a   1.000
_cell.length_b   1.000
_cell.length_c   1.000
_cell.angle_alpha   90.00
_cell.angle_beta   90.00
_cell.angle_gamma   90.00
#
_symmetry.space_group_name_H-M   'P 1'
#
loop_
_entity.id
_entity.type
_entity.pdbx_description
1 polymer ?
#
loop_
_entity_poly.entity_id
_entity_poly.type
_entity_poly.pdbx_seq_one_letter_code
_entity_poly.pdbx_strand_id
1 'polypeptide(L)'
;MSNKLVAYFSASGVTAKVAETLAEAIGADIFEIEPKVPYTEADLNWMDKKARSTIEMSDPASRPEIAVKRDNMRDYDTIFVGFPIWWYVAPTIINTFLESYDLTGKTIIPFATSGGSNIGKTNERLAPSCKGAKLMDGKVFKHNVGHKELAAWVEGLGL
;
A
#
# COMPACT_ATOMS: atom_id res chain seq x y z
N MET A 1 20.89 2.58 10.50
CA MET A 1 20.13 1.60 9.70
C MET A 1 18.66 1.72 10.00
N SER A 2 17.86 1.84 8.97
CA SER A 2 16.41 1.90 9.17
C SER A 2 15.83 0.50 9.30
N ASN A 3 14.97 0.29 10.29
CA ASN A 3 14.15 -0.91 10.40
C ASN A 3 12.72 -0.65 9.91
N LYS A 4 12.55 0.40 9.12
CA LYS A 4 11.28 0.76 8.47
C LYS A 4 11.38 0.54 6.98
N LEU A 5 10.30 0.03 6.40
CA LEU A 5 10.17 -0.20 4.96
C LEU A 5 8.95 0.55 4.46
N VAL A 6 9.10 1.21 3.31
CA VAL A 6 7.96 1.76 2.56
C VAL A 6 7.73 0.84 1.36
N ALA A 7 6.68 0.06 1.40
CA ALA A 7 6.27 -0.80 0.29
C ALA A 7 5.06 -0.15 -0.39
N TYR A 8 5.02 -0.18 -1.72
CA TYR A 8 3.93 0.49 -2.43
C TYR A 8 3.57 -0.21 -3.74
N PHE A 9 2.29 -0.11 -4.10
CA PHE A 9 1.79 -0.43 -5.42
C PHE A 9 1.32 0.87 -6.08
N SER A 10 1.75 1.12 -7.31
CA SER A 10 1.37 2.32 -8.03
C SER A 10 0.97 1.96 -9.46
N ALA A 11 -0.24 2.35 -9.86
CA ALA A 11 -0.74 2.09 -11.21
C ALA A 11 -0.42 3.23 -12.18
N SER A 12 -0.42 4.48 -11.68
CA SER A 12 -0.25 5.68 -12.50
C SER A 12 0.97 6.53 -12.15
N GLY A 13 1.77 6.10 -11.18
CA GLY A 13 2.95 6.83 -10.73
C GLY A 13 2.70 7.80 -9.58
N VAL A 14 1.47 8.10 -9.24
CA VAL A 14 1.14 9.04 -8.15
C VAL A 14 1.55 8.46 -6.79
N THR A 15 1.15 7.23 -6.51
CA THR A 15 1.52 6.56 -5.25
C THR A 15 3.03 6.38 -5.16
N ALA A 16 3.69 6.04 -6.26
CA ALA A 16 5.15 5.88 -6.30
C ALA A 16 5.86 7.15 -5.82
N LYS A 17 5.41 8.30 -6.29
CA LYS A 17 6.00 9.59 -5.91
C LYS A 17 5.82 9.89 -4.43
N VAL A 18 4.62 9.65 -3.89
CA VAL A 18 4.34 9.84 -2.47
C VAL A 18 5.19 8.88 -1.63
N ALA A 19 5.30 7.62 -2.06
CA ALA A 19 6.11 6.63 -1.36
C ALA A 19 7.60 7.02 -1.32
N GLU A 20 8.14 7.50 -2.42
CA GLU A 20 9.52 7.99 -2.50
C GLU A 20 9.74 9.16 -1.54
N THR A 21 8.83 10.12 -1.54
CA THR A 21 8.89 11.28 -0.65
C THR A 21 8.84 10.85 0.82
N LEU A 22 7.96 9.92 1.15
CA LEU A 22 7.85 9.38 2.50
C LEU A 22 9.16 8.68 2.93
N ALA A 23 9.69 7.81 2.09
CA ALA A 23 10.92 7.08 2.39
C ALA A 23 12.08 8.05 2.64
N GLU A 24 12.21 9.08 1.81
CA GLU A 24 13.22 10.12 2.01
C GLU A 24 13.03 10.89 3.31
N ALA A 25 11.78 11.25 3.63
CA ALA A 25 11.46 12.06 4.80
C ALA A 25 11.81 11.35 6.12
N ILE A 26 11.70 10.02 6.16
CA ILE A 26 11.91 9.25 7.39
C ILE A 26 13.15 8.36 7.35
N GLY A 27 13.89 8.37 6.25
CA GLY A 27 15.09 7.53 6.11
C GLY A 27 14.77 6.04 6.03
N ALA A 28 13.66 5.67 5.42
CA ALA A 28 13.26 4.28 5.28
C ALA A 28 13.74 3.68 3.96
N ASP A 29 13.84 2.36 3.93
CA ASP A 29 14.06 1.64 2.68
C ASP A 29 12.75 1.62 1.88
N ILE A 30 12.84 1.41 0.58
CA ILE A 30 11.69 1.44 -0.32
C ILE A 30 11.61 0.15 -1.15
N PHE A 31 10.39 -0.33 -1.39
CA PHE A 31 10.15 -1.53 -2.18
C PHE A 31 8.88 -1.36 -3.01
N GLU A 32 8.99 -1.56 -4.32
CA GLU A 32 7.83 -1.53 -5.20
C GLU A 32 7.15 -2.90 -5.24
N ILE A 33 5.83 -2.92 -4.99
CA ILE A 33 5.02 -4.13 -5.14
C ILE A 33 4.62 -4.21 -6.61
N GLU A 34 5.37 -4.98 -7.39
CA GLU A 34 5.13 -5.10 -8.83
C GLU A 34 4.17 -6.25 -9.12
N PRO A 35 3.07 -6.00 -9.83
CA PRO A 35 2.22 -7.10 -10.30
C PRO A 35 2.97 -7.94 -11.32
N LYS A 36 2.81 -9.26 -11.26
CA LYS A 36 3.43 -10.17 -12.21
C LYS A 36 3.01 -9.85 -13.65
N VAL A 37 1.73 -9.47 -13.81
CA VAL A 37 1.19 -8.97 -15.06
C VAL A 37 0.88 -7.49 -14.87
N PRO A 38 1.62 -6.56 -15.50
CA PRO A 38 1.37 -5.13 -15.32
C PRO A 38 -0.03 -4.72 -15.77
N TYR A 39 -0.56 -3.68 -15.11
CA TYR A 39 -1.86 -3.12 -15.48
C TYR A 39 -1.71 -2.19 -16.69
N THR A 40 -2.59 -2.35 -17.67
CA THR A 40 -2.68 -1.45 -18.84
C THR A 40 -3.73 -0.37 -18.55
N GLU A 41 -3.84 0.63 -19.42
CA GLU A 41 -4.89 1.65 -19.32
C GLU A 41 -6.29 1.01 -19.35
N ALA A 42 -6.48 0.02 -20.23
CA ALA A 42 -7.75 -0.71 -20.31
C ALA A 42 -8.05 -1.45 -19.00
N ASP A 43 -7.03 -2.05 -18.38
CA ASP A 43 -7.18 -2.74 -17.09
C ASP A 43 -7.62 -1.81 -15.98
N LEU A 44 -7.26 -0.53 -16.07
CA LEU A 44 -7.53 0.49 -15.04
C LEU A 44 -8.81 1.28 -15.29
N ASN A 45 -9.54 0.99 -16.36
CA ASN A 45 -10.78 1.71 -16.69
C ASN A 45 -11.91 1.30 -15.73
N TRP A 46 -12.04 2.06 -14.66
CA TRP A 46 -13.02 1.79 -13.59
C TRP A 46 -14.49 1.87 -14.07
N MET A 47 -14.73 2.50 -15.22
CA MET A 47 -16.08 2.57 -15.80
C MET A 47 -16.44 1.32 -16.61
N ASP A 48 -15.46 0.50 -16.95
CA ASP A 48 -15.67 -0.74 -17.69
C ASP A 48 -15.81 -1.91 -16.70
N LYS A 49 -16.98 -2.52 -16.65
CA LYS A 49 -17.28 -3.65 -15.76
C LYS A 49 -16.43 -4.90 -16.07
N LYS A 50 -15.87 -4.97 -17.25
CA LYS A 50 -15.02 -6.09 -17.70
C LYS A 50 -13.53 -5.80 -17.53
N ALA A 51 -13.15 -4.58 -17.13
CA ALA A 51 -11.75 -4.23 -16.89
C ALA A 51 -11.19 -5.06 -15.75
N ARG A 52 -9.91 -5.40 -15.83
CA ARG A 52 -9.22 -6.23 -14.83
C ARG A 52 -9.36 -5.68 -13.41
N SER A 53 -9.14 -4.38 -13.20
CA SER A 53 -9.26 -3.78 -11.88
C SER A 53 -10.68 -3.90 -11.33
N THR A 54 -11.70 -3.71 -12.17
CA THR A 54 -13.10 -3.83 -11.76
C THR A 54 -13.40 -5.26 -11.32
N ILE A 55 -12.94 -6.25 -12.09
CA ILE A 55 -13.16 -7.67 -11.77
C ILE A 55 -12.47 -8.04 -10.47
N GLU A 56 -11.20 -7.63 -10.31
CA GLU A 56 -10.44 -7.91 -9.09
C GLU A 56 -11.09 -7.30 -7.85
N MET A 57 -11.56 -6.07 -7.98
CA MET A 57 -12.14 -5.35 -6.84
C MET A 57 -13.57 -5.79 -6.51
N SER A 58 -14.27 -6.46 -7.42
CA SER A 58 -15.57 -7.05 -7.11
C SER A 58 -15.44 -8.38 -6.37
N ASP A 59 -14.23 -8.93 -6.26
CA ASP A 59 -13.96 -10.17 -5.53
C ASP A 59 -12.93 -9.91 -4.43
N PRO A 60 -13.37 -9.79 -3.16
CA PRO A 60 -12.44 -9.57 -2.04
C PRO A 60 -11.40 -10.68 -1.85
N ALA A 61 -11.63 -11.86 -2.40
CA ALA A 61 -10.69 -12.97 -2.35
C ALA A 61 -9.67 -12.96 -3.50
N SER A 62 -9.78 -12.00 -4.42
CA SER A 62 -8.84 -11.85 -5.53
C SER A 62 -7.41 -11.63 -4.99
N ARG A 63 -6.43 -12.33 -5.59
CA ARG A 63 -5.03 -12.23 -5.17
C ARG A 63 -4.12 -12.15 -6.40
N PRO A 64 -4.00 -10.96 -7.02
CA PRO A 64 -3.07 -10.79 -8.13
C PRO A 64 -1.65 -11.17 -7.72
N GLU A 65 -0.95 -11.91 -8.55
CA GLU A 65 0.43 -12.33 -8.24
C GLU A 65 1.41 -11.17 -8.30
N ILE A 66 2.43 -11.26 -7.44
CA ILE A 66 3.51 -10.28 -7.35
C ILE A 66 4.75 -10.86 -8.05
N ALA A 67 5.42 -10.01 -8.86
CA ALA A 67 6.57 -10.43 -9.66
C ALA A 67 7.79 -10.78 -8.82
N VAL A 68 8.07 -10.02 -7.77
CA VAL A 68 9.29 -10.16 -6.95
C VAL A 68 8.93 -10.09 -5.47
N LYS A 69 9.52 -10.97 -4.67
CA LYS A 69 9.41 -10.93 -3.21
C LYS A 69 10.69 -10.38 -2.61
N ARG A 70 10.57 -9.71 -1.46
CA ARG A 70 11.72 -9.18 -0.74
C ARG A 70 12.21 -10.21 0.29
N ASP A 71 13.48 -10.58 0.20
CA ASP A 71 14.06 -11.65 1.02
C ASP A 71 14.28 -11.27 2.48
N ASN A 72 14.54 -9.99 2.74
CA ASN A 72 14.92 -9.50 4.07
C ASN A 72 13.77 -8.83 4.84
N MET A 73 12.53 -9.26 4.59
CA MET A 73 11.36 -8.67 5.27
C MET A 73 11.48 -8.74 6.80
N ARG A 74 12.10 -9.79 7.34
CA ARG A 74 12.30 -9.96 8.77
C ARG A 74 13.15 -8.86 9.41
N ASP A 75 13.94 -8.13 8.63
CA ASP A 75 14.78 -7.05 9.14
C ASP A 75 13.99 -5.79 9.48
N TYR A 76 12.73 -5.75 9.09
CA TYR A 76 11.86 -4.60 9.33
C TYR A 76 10.83 -4.92 10.40
N ASP A 77 10.64 -3.99 11.34
CA ASP A 77 9.59 -4.09 12.34
C ASP A 77 8.40 -3.17 12.04
N THR A 78 8.57 -2.20 11.15
CA THR A 78 7.53 -1.27 10.72
C THR A 78 7.47 -1.22 9.20
N ILE A 79 6.28 -1.44 8.65
CA ILE A 79 6.07 -1.43 7.20
C ILE A 79 4.96 -0.45 6.87
N PHE A 80 5.31 0.59 6.11
CA PHE A 80 4.33 1.49 5.50
C PHE A 80 3.91 0.87 4.18
N VAL A 81 2.62 0.76 3.95
CA VAL A 81 2.08 0.14 2.73
C VAL A 81 1.25 1.17 1.98
N GLY A 82 1.70 1.54 0.79
CA GLY A 82 1.08 2.58 -0.03
C GLY A 82 0.35 2.04 -1.25
N PHE A 83 -0.76 2.67 -1.60
CA PHE A 83 -1.59 2.24 -2.73
C PHE A 83 -2.57 3.34 -3.16
N PRO A 84 -3.06 3.29 -4.41
CA PRO A 84 -4.20 4.14 -4.79
C PRO A 84 -5.50 3.55 -4.22
N ILE A 85 -6.44 4.42 -3.87
CA ILE A 85 -7.77 3.95 -3.43
C ILE A 85 -8.57 3.51 -4.65
N TRP A 86 -9.04 2.26 -4.64
CA TRP A 86 -9.93 1.70 -5.64
C TRP A 86 -11.24 1.29 -4.95
N TRP A 87 -12.34 1.96 -5.32
CA TRP A 87 -13.67 1.69 -4.74
C TRP A 87 -13.64 1.70 -3.21
N TYR A 88 -12.99 2.74 -2.61
CA TYR A 88 -12.93 2.99 -1.17
C TYR A 88 -12.14 1.95 -0.36
N VAL A 89 -11.34 1.12 -1.01
CA VAL A 89 -10.46 0.15 -0.34
C VAL A 89 -9.12 0.04 -1.06
N ALA A 90 -8.17 -0.69 -0.46
CA ALA A 90 -6.89 -0.98 -1.11
C ALA A 90 -7.10 -1.99 -2.25
N PRO A 91 -6.33 -1.89 -3.34
CA PRO A 91 -6.30 -2.95 -4.34
C PRO A 91 -5.92 -4.29 -3.73
N THR A 92 -6.51 -5.39 -4.23
CA THR A 92 -6.30 -6.72 -3.63
C THR A 92 -4.86 -7.24 -3.74
N ILE A 93 -4.03 -6.63 -4.61
CA ILE A 93 -2.60 -6.96 -4.65
C ILE A 93 -1.91 -6.62 -3.32
N ILE A 94 -2.43 -5.66 -2.56
CA ILE A 94 -1.92 -5.33 -1.23
C ILE A 94 -2.16 -6.50 -0.27
N ASN A 95 -3.33 -7.14 -0.35
CA ASN A 95 -3.58 -8.36 0.42
C ASN A 95 -2.59 -9.47 0.03
N THR A 96 -2.31 -9.64 -1.27
CA THR A 96 -1.30 -10.58 -1.74
C THR A 96 0.05 -10.32 -1.09
N PHE A 97 0.47 -9.05 -1.10
CA PHE A 97 1.75 -8.64 -0.49
C PHE A 97 1.79 -8.99 1.01
N LEU A 98 0.79 -8.59 1.76
CA LEU A 98 0.74 -8.80 3.21
C LEU A 98 0.71 -10.31 3.55
N GLU A 99 0.02 -11.10 2.75
CA GLU A 99 -0.08 -12.54 2.96
C GLU A 99 1.16 -13.32 2.52
N SER A 100 2.07 -12.66 1.79
CA SER A 100 3.29 -13.29 1.28
C SER A 100 4.40 -13.43 2.34
N TYR A 101 4.24 -12.80 3.50
CA TYR A 101 5.28 -12.74 4.54
C TYR A 101 4.69 -13.04 5.91
N ASP A 102 5.57 -13.47 6.83
CA ASP A 102 5.22 -13.57 8.25
C ASP A 102 5.35 -12.17 8.87
N LEU A 103 4.21 -11.58 9.23
CA LEU A 103 4.15 -10.22 9.77
C LEU A 103 4.04 -10.19 11.29
N THR A 104 4.16 -11.33 11.97
CA THR A 104 4.02 -11.43 13.42
C THR A 104 4.95 -10.44 14.12
N GLY A 105 4.39 -9.65 15.02
CA GLY A 105 5.13 -8.67 15.82
C GLY A 105 5.44 -7.38 15.09
N LYS A 106 5.07 -7.25 13.82
CA LYS A 106 5.33 -6.04 13.02
C LYS A 106 4.18 -5.04 13.13
N THR A 107 4.49 -3.78 12.84
CA THR A 107 3.48 -2.71 12.74
C THR A 107 3.26 -2.40 11.27
N ILE A 108 2.02 -2.42 10.83
CA ILE A 108 1.63 -2.13 9.44
C ILE A 108 0.86 -0.82 9.41
N ILE A 109 1.29 0.11 8.58
CA ILE A 109 0.70 1.45 8.49
C ILE A 109 0.32 1.74 7.05
N PRO A 110 -0.97 1.68 6.70
CA PRO A 110 -1.41 1.98 5.34
C PRO A 110 -1.33 3.48 5.05
N PHE A 111 -0.97 3.83 3.83
CA PHE A 111 -1.18 5.18 3.31
C PHE A 111 -1.67 5.06 1.88
N ALA A 112 -2.47 6.02 1.47
CA ALA A 112 -3.13 5.93 0.17
C ALA A 112 -3.08 7.26 -0.56
N THR A 113 -3.23 7.18 -1.87
CA THR A 113 -3.40 8.35 -2.72
C THR A 113 -4.79 8.28 -3.35
N SER A 114 -5.44 9.44 -3.48
CA SER A 114 -6.78 9.52 -4.06
C SER A 114 -7.03 10.90 -4.63
N GLY A 115 -7.85 10.95 -5.66
CA GLY A 115 -8.32 12.20 -6.24
C GLY A 115 -9.45 12.86 -5.46
N GLY A 116 -9.98 12.21 -4.43
CA GLY A 116 -11.11 12.75 -3.64
C GLY A 116 -11.74 11.77 -2.68
N SER A 117 -11.44 10.47 -2.81
CA SER A 117 -11.98 9.46 -1.91
C SER A 117 -11.23 9.46 -0.57
N ASN A 118 -11.91 9.06 0.51
CA ASN A 118 -11.27 8.83 1.80
C ASN A 118 -10.74 7.38 1.87
N ILE A 119 -10.14 7.03 3.02
CA ILE A 119 -9.57 5.69 3.22
C ILE A 119 -10.65 4.58 3.24
N GLY A 120 -11.90 4.93 3.47
CA GLY A 120 -13.03 4.01 3.41
C GLY A 120 -12.89 2.81 4.34
N LYS A 121 -13.15 1.63 3.80
CA LYS A 121 -13.10 0.36 4.53
C LYS A 121 -11.76 -0.37 4.36
N THR A 122 -10.71 0.35 3.98
CA THR A 122 -9.40 -0.22 3.71
C THR A 122 -8.91 -1.10 4.85
N ASN A 123 -8.94 -0.58 6.10
CA ASN A 123 -8.44 -1.34 7.24
C ASN A 123 -9.23 -2.62 7.50
N GLU A 124 -10.56 -2.59 7.33
CA GLU A 124 -11.39 -3.79 7.43
C GLU A 124 -10.96 -4.87 6.44
N ARG A 125 -10.64 -4.46 5.22
CA ARG A 125 -10.23 -5.38 4.15
C ARG A 125 -8.81 -5.90 4.33
N LEU A 126 -7.92 -5.11 4.94
CA LEU A 126 -6.52 -5.51 5.15
C LEU A 126 -6.32 -6.32 6.43
N ALA A 127 -7.15 -6.14 7.44
CA ALA A 127 -6.97 -6.79 8.75
C ALA A 127 -6.81 -8.32 8.66
N PRO A 128 -7.61 -9.06 7.89
CA PRO A 128 -7.42 -10.51 7.79
C PRO A 128 -6.07 -10.92 7.20
N SER A 129 -5.43 -10.04 6.43
CA SER A 129 -4.13 -10.30 5.81
C SER A 129 -2.96 -9.94 6.72
N CYS A 130 -3.21 -9.33 7.88
CA CYS A 130 -2.20 -8.84 8.81
C CYS A 130 -2.16 -9.65 10.11
N LYS A 131 -2.38 -10.95 10.07
CA LYS A 131 -2.40 -11.80 11.27
C LYS A 131 -1.11 -11.66 12.06
N GLY A 132 -1.24 -11.44 13.38
CA GLY A 132 -0.10 -11.32 14.27
C GLY A 132 0.58 -9.96 14.24
N ALA A 133 0.19 -9.06 13.34
CA ALA A 133 0.73 -7.73 13.23
C ALA A 133 -0.21 -6.70 13.86
N LYS A 134 0.34 -5.53 14.18
CA LYS A 134 -0.46 -4.37 14.60
C LYS A 134 -0.78 -3.56 13.34
N LEU A 135 -2.05 -3.52 12.96
CA LEU A 135 -2.51 -2.70 11.84
C LEU A 135 -2.98 -1.35 12.38
N MET A 136 -2.28 -0.29 12.02
CA MET A 136 -2.63 1.07 12.43
C MET A 136 -3.60 1.71 11.44
N ASP A 137 -4.26 2.79 11.85
CA ASP A 137 -5.11 3.55 10.95
C ASP A 137 -4.30 4.16 9.81
N GLY A 138 -4.85 4.08 8.62
CA GLY A 138 -4.22 4.64 7.44
C GLY A 138 -4.59 6.11 7.23
N LYS A 139 -3.91 6.73 6.27
CA LYS A 139 -4.18 8.12 5.88
C LYS A 139 -4.10 8.26 4.37
N VAL A 140 -4.97 9.11 3.81
CA VAL A 140 -4.95 9.45 2.39
C VAL A 140 -4.18 10.75 2.20
N PHE A 141 -3.29 10.77 1.23
CA PHE A 141 -2.51 11.96 0.87
C PHE A 141 -2.82 12.40 -0.55
N LYS A 142 -2.64 13.70 -0.80
CA LYS A 142 -2.72 14.25 -2.14
C LYS A 142 -1.41 14.01 -2.88
N HIS A 143 -1.45 14.03 -4.20
CA HIS A 143 -0.27 13.79 -5.06
C HIS A 143 0.90 14.75 -4.79
N ASN A 144 0.62 15.93 -4.28
CA ASN A 144 1.61 16.99 -4.04
C ASN A 144 2.07 17.08 -2.58
N VAL A 145 1.77 16.09 -1.74
CA VAL A 145 2.20 16.09 -0.34
C VAL A 145 3.73 16.16 -0.26
N GLY A 146 4.24 16.98 0.66
CA GLY A 146 5.67 17.19 0.81
C GLY A 146 6.30 16.44 1.98
N HIS A 147 7.62 16.49 2.05
CA HIS A 147 8.40 15.82 3.10
C HIS A 147 8.00 16.23 4.52
N LYS A 148 7.75 17.52 4.73
CA LYS A 148 7.39 18.06 6.04
C LYS A 148 6.10 17.46 6.58
N GLU A 149 5.08 17.39 5.74
CA GLU A 149 3.77 16.87 6.14
C GLU A 149 3.86 15.38 6.43
N LEU A 150 4.59 14.63 5.60
CA LEU A 150 4.77 13.20 5.80
C LEU A 150 5.57 12.90 7.06
N ALA A 151 6.65 13.65 7.31
CA ALA A 151 7.45 13.49 8.52
C ALA A 151 6.62 13.77 9.78
N ALA A 152 5.81 14.84 9.76
CA ALA A 152 4.94 15.19 10.87
C ALA A 152 3.90 14.10 11.14
N TRP A 153 3.34 13.52 10.07
CA TRP A 153 2.40 12.40 10.21
C TRP A 153 3.04 11.22 10.92
N VAL A 154 4.25 10.84 10.49
CA VAL A 154 4.97 9.70 11.09
C VAL A 154 5.30 9.97 12.57
N GLU A 155 5.75 11.18 12.89
CA GLU A 155 6.01 11.56 14.29
C GLU A 155 4.76 11.41 15.15
N GLY A 156 3.61 11.78 14.62
CA GLY A 156 2.33 11.67 15.32
C GLY A 156 1.87 10.24 15.57
N LEU A 157 2.45 9.25 14.90
CA LEU A 157 2.07 7.84 15.07
C LEU A 157 2.66 7.22 16.34
N GLY A 158 3.66 7.84 16.96
CA GLY A 158 4.25 7.34 18.20
C GLY A 158 5.05 6.06 18.07
N LEU A 159 5.69 5.88 16.93
CA LEU A 159 6.50 4.68 16.67
C LEU A 159 7.82 4.67 17.43
#